data_60ee81e94b6c63c773522591c9921e57
#
_entry.id   60ee81e94b6c63c773522591c9921e57
#
_cell.length_a   1.000
_cell.length_b   1.000
_cell.length_c   1.000
_cell.angle_alpha   90.00
_cell.angle_beta   90.00
_cell.angle_gamma   90.00
#
_symmetry.space_group_name_H-M   'P 1'
#
loop_
_entity.id
_entity.type
_entity.pdbx_description
1 polymer ?
#
loop_
_entity_poly.entity_id
_entity_poly.type
_entity_poly.pdbx_seq_one_letter_code
_entity_poly.pdbx_strand_id
1 'polypeptide(L)'
;MKHEIVEKNLGLMIVLIVLTISGGFLAEVVPLFFLKETNEPVEGLEPLSALELEGRDIYIREGSHVCHTQQIRPFRAETERYGHYSVAGEFVYDRPFLWGSKRTGPDLARVGGRY
;
A
#
# COMPACT_ATOMS: atom_id res chain seq x y z
N MET A 1 20.27 -32.62 -11.86
CA MET A 1 18.83 -32.91 -11.85
C MET A 1 18.25 -32.53 -13.20
N LYS A 2 17.49 -33.40 -13.84
CA LYS A 2 16.88 -33.04 -15.12
C LYS A 2 15.63 -32.20 -14.86
N HIS A 3 15.67 -30.93 -15.16
CA HIS A 3 14.55 -29.98 -14.99
C HIS A 3 13.28 -30.46 -15.72
N GLU A 4 13.47 -31.20 -16.78
CA GLU A 4 12.43 -31.84 -17.59
C GLU A 4 11.42 -32.69 -16.76
N ILE A 5 11.86 -33.27 -15.64
CA ILE A 5 10.97 -34.04 -14.76
C ILE A 5 9.94 -33.15 -14.11
N VAL A 6 10.35 -31.96 -13.69
CA VAL A 6 9.47 -30.97 -13.08
C VAL A 6 8.53 -30.35 -14.12
N GLU A 7 9.08 -30.01 -15.28
CA GLU A 7 8.32 -29.37 -16.36
C GLU A 7 7.22 -30.26 -16.95
N LYS A 8 7.48 -31.59 -17.01
CA LYS A 8 6.50 -32.54 -17.50
C LYS A 8 5.51 -33.06 -16.47
N ASN A 9 5.72 -32.77 -15.20
CA ASN A 9 4.83 -33.18 -14.12
C ASN A 9 4.19 -32.01 -13.45
N LEU A 10 2.95 -31.70 -13.85
CA LEU A 10 2.18 -30.56 -13.34
C LEU A 10 2.02 -30.59 -11.81
N GLY A 11 1.74 -31.78 -11.24
CA GLY A 11 1.58 -31.93 -9.80
C GLY A 11 2.85 -31.58 -9.03
N LEU A 12 3.99 -32.11 -9.50
CA LEU A 12 5.29 -31.82 -8.90
C LEU A 12 5.64 -30.32 -9.02
N MET A 13 5.36 -29.72 -10.17
CA MET A 13 5.59 -28.29 -10.39
C MET A 13 4.78 -27.44 -9.41
N ILE A 14 3.50 -27.72 -9.24
CA ILE A 14 2.62 -26.99 -8.30
C ILE A 14 3.15 -27.12 -6.86
N VAL A 15 3.52 -28.31 -6.42
CA VAL A 15 4.08 -28.52 -5.07
C VAL A 15 5.34 -27.71 -4.86
N LEU A 16 6.27 -27.71 -5.82
CA LEU A 16 7.52 -26.95 -5.72
C LEU A 16 7.28 -25.44 -5.71
N ILE A 17 6.34 -24.95 -6.51
CA ILE A 17 5.96 -23.54 -6.51
C ILE A 17 5.39 -23.15 -5.13
N VAL A 18 4.44 -23.91 -4.60
CA VAL A 18 3.84 -23.64 -3.30
C VAL A 18 4.88 -23.65 -2.19
N LEU A 19 5.80 -24.61 -2.18
CA LEU A 19 6.89 -24.66 -1.20
C LEU A 19 7.81 -23.45 -1.29
N THR A 20 8.13 -23.01 -2.51
CA THR A 20 9.01 -21.85 -2.73
C THR A 20 8.38 -20.55 -2.25
N ILE A 21 7.11 -20.32 -2.57
CA ILE A 21 6.42 -19.09 -2.17
C ILE A 21 6.00 -19.08 -0.70
N SER A 22 5.80 -20.23 -0.08
CA SER A 22 5.38 -20.30 1.32
C SER A 22 6.44 -19.76 2.29
N GLY A 23 7.70 -19.87 1.98
CA GLY A 23 8.79 -19.27 2.78
C GLY A 23 8.65 -17.75 2.89
N GLY A 24 8.49 -17.07 1.77
CA GLY A 24 8.28 -15.63 1.73
C GLY A 24 6.93 -15.22 2.34
N PHE A 25 5.89 -15.99 2.09
CA PHE A 25 4.57 -15.74 2.68
C PHE A 25 4.61 -15.80 4.21
N LEU A 26 5.22 -16.84 4.79
CA LEU A 26 5.35 -16.97 6.24
C LEU A 26 6.21 -15.88 6.87
N ALA A 27 7.24 -15.43 6.17
CA ALA A 27 8.16 -14.41 6.68
C ALA A 27 7.59 -12.99 6.60
N GLU A 28 6.84 -12.64 5.56
CA GLU A 28 6.43 -11.27 5.24
C GLU A 28 4.93 -11.03 5.43
N VAL A 29 4.08 -11.96 5.04
CA VAL A 29 2.63 -11.75 5.06
C VAL A 29 2.03 -12.12 6.42
N VAL A 30 2.40 -13.27 6.98
CA VAL A 30 1.84 -13.73 8.25
C VAL A 30 2.11 -12.76 9.41
N PRO A 31 3.30 -12.15 9.58
CA PRO A 31 3.52 -11.15 10.62
C PRO A 31 2.61 -9.93 10.53
N LEU A 32 2.14 -9.55 9.33
CA LEU A 32 1.23 -8.41 9.16
C LEU A 32 -0.11 -8.59 9.87
N PHE A 33 -0.57 -9.83 10.08
CA PHE A 33 -1.80 -10.10 10.83
C PHE A 33 -1.68 -9.81 12.33
N PHE A 34 -0.46 -9.74 12.84
CA PHE A 34 -0.17 -9.49 14.25
C PHE A 34 0.33 -8.07 14.53
N LEU A 35 0.62 -7.29 13.48
CA LEU A 35 1.07 -5.91 13.61
C LEU A 35 -0.14 -4.98 13.76
N LYS A 36 -0.28 -4.38 14.92
CA LYS A 36 -1.36 -3.44 15.21
C LYS A 36 -1.22 -2.14 14.43
N GLU A 37 0.00 -1.66 14.25
CA GLU A 37 0.29 -0.41 13.54
C GLU A 37 -0.23 -0.39 12.09
N THR A 38 -0.43 -1.55 11.48
CA THR A 38 -0.96 -1.67 10.11
C THR A 38 -2.48 -1.84 10.05
N ASN A 39 -3.12 -2.20 11.16
CA ASN A 39 -4.53 -2.59 11.21
C ASN A 39 -5.40 -1.65 12.05
N GLU A 40 -4.81 -0.96 13.02
CA GLU A 40 -5.54 -0.06 13.90
C GLU A 40 -5.51 1.37 13.35
N PRO A 41 -6.66 2.08 13.34
CA PRO A 41 -6.70 3.48 12.94
C PRO A 41 -5.95 4.35 13.95
N VAL A 42 -5.36 5.44 13.47
CA VAL A 42 -4.81 6.49 14.35
C VAL A 42 -5.94 7.19 15.09
N GLU A 43 -5.62 7.78 16.24
CA GLU A 43 -6.59 8.50 17.05
C GLU A 43 -7.23 9.64 16.26
N GLY A 44 -8.55 9.73 16.30
CA GLY A 44 -9.32 10.74 15.59
C GLY A 44 -9.65 10.44 14.13
N LEU A 45 -9.20 9.30 13.60
CA LEU A 45 -9.55 8.91 12.23
C LEU A 45 -10.97 8.33 12.19
N GLU A 46 -11.80 8.87 11.32
CA GLU A 46 -13.15 8.41 11.07
C GLU A 46 -13.26 7.75 9.69
N PRO A 47 -14.21 6.80 9.50
CA PRO A 47 -14.53 6.27 8.18
C PRO A 47 -14.94 7.37 7.21
N LEU A 48 -14.63 7.20 5.93
CA LEU A 48 -15.00 8.16 4.88
C LEU A 48 -16.53 8.34 4.83
N SER A 49 -16.97 9.58 4.76
CA SER A 49 -18.36 9.92 4.46
C SER A 49 -18.71 9.51 3.01
N ALA A 50 -20.00 9.46 2.69
CA ALA A 50 -20.45 9.12 1.33
C ALA A 50 -19.87 10.06 0.27
N LEU A 51 -19.78 11.36 0.58
CA LEU A 51 -19.21 12.35 -0.34
C LEU A 51 -17.70 12.19 -0.53
N GLU A 52 -16.97 11.93 0.55
CA GLU A 52 -15.52 11.66 0.48
C GLU A 52 -15.21 10.38 -0.28
N LEU A 53 -16.02 9.34 -0.11
CA LEU A 53 -15.89 8.08 -0.82
C LEU A 53 -16.13 8.27 -2.32
N GLU A 54 -17.15 9.02 -2.70
CA GLU A 54 -17.42 9.38 -4.10
C GLU A 54 -16.25 10.20 -4.68
N GLY A 55 -15.73 11.16 -3.93
CA GLY A 55 -14.55 11.92 -4.32
C GLY A 55 -13.32 11.04 -4.55
N ARG A 56 -13.13 10.05 -3.70
CA ARG A 56 -12.06 9.06 -3.85
C ARG A 56 -12.24 8.22 -5.12
N ASP A 57 -13.45 7.79 -5.42
CA ASP A 57 -13.75 7.02 -6.63
C ASP A 57 -13.48 7.83 -7.90
N ILE A 58 -13.80 9.12 -7.90
CA ILE A 58 -13.46 10.04 -8.99
C ILE A 58 -11.95 10.20 -9.12
N TYR A 59 -11.24 10.38 -8.02
CA TYR A 59 -9.78 10.49 -8.00
C TYR A 59 -9.10 9.27 -8.62
N ILE A 60 -9.60 8.06 -8.32
CA ILE A 60 -9.10 6.81 -8.90
C ILE A 60 -9.47 6.73 -10.39
N ARG A 61 -10.72 7.02 -10.73
CA ARG A 61 -11.23 6.94 -12.11
C ARG A 61 -10.47 7.86 -13.06
N GLU A 62 -10.17 9.07 -12.64
CA GLU A 62 -9.42 10.04 -13.44
C GLU A 62 -7.90 9.76 -13.46
N GLY A 63 -7.43 8.75 -12.76
CA GLY A 63 -6.03 8.35 -12.74
C GLY A 63 -5.10 9.31 -12.00
N SER A 64 -5.64 10.19 -11.17
CA SER A 64 -4.85 11.19 -10.44
C SER A 64 -3.82 10.57 -9.51
N HIS A 65 -4.08 9.39 -8.97
CA HIS A 65 -3.19 8.62 -8.11
C HIS A 65 -1.90 8.15 -8.81
N VAL A 66 -1.88 8.15 -10.14
CA VAL A 66 -0.68 7.80 -10.93
C VAL A 66 0.35 8.94 -10.89
N CYS A 67 -0.09 10.18 -10.80
CA CYS A 67 0.75 11.38 -10.81
C CYS A 67 0.86 12.06 -9.42
N HIS A 68 -0.17 11.92 -8.59
CA HIS A 68 -0.25 12.52 -7.26
C HIS A 68 -0.53 11.43 -6.23
N THR A 69 0.50 10.93 -5.58
CA THR A 69 0.37 9.96 -4.49
C THR A 69 -0.28 10.58 -3.24
N GLN A 70 -0.78 9.75 -2.35
CA GLN A 70 -1.26 10.13 -1.02
C GLN A 70 -0.37 9.54 0.09
N GLN A 71 0.94 9.64 -0.08
CA GLN A 71 1.90 9.16 0.90
C GLN A 71 3.04 10.17 1.09
N ILE A 72 3.20 10.67 2.30
CA ILE A 72 4.38 11.45 2.69
C ILE A 72 5.47 10.47 3.11
N ARG A 73 6.57 10.46 2.39
CA ARG A 73 7.71 9.56 2.65
C ARG A 73 8.53 10.05 3.86
N PRO A 74 9.27 9.15 4.56
CA PRO A 74 10.08 9.49 5.72
C PRO A 74 11.42 10.15 5.33
N PHE A 75 11.41 11.05 4.37
CA PHE A 75 12.57 11.84 3.97
C PHE A 75 12.49 13.25 4.57
N ARG A 76 13.63 13.79 4.96
CA ARG A 76 13.68 15.12 5.57
C ARG A 76 13.01 16.18 4.72
N ALA A 77 13.31 16.22 3.42
CA ALA A 77 12.72 17.18 2.50
C ALA A 77 11.18 17.13 2.43
N GLU A 78 10.60 15.95 2.59
CA GLU A 78 9.15 15.77 2.59
C GLU A 78 8.54 16.09 3.95
N THR A 79 9.14 15.64 5.03
CA THR A 79 8.63 15.90 6.38
C THR A 79 8.71 17.38 6.75
N GLU A 80 9.71 18.11 6.26
CA GLU A 80 9.79 19.56 6.42
C GLU A 80 8.70 20.30 5.60
N ARG A 81 8.32 19.75 4.46
CA ARG A 81 7.35 20.36 3.55
C ARG A 81 5.89 20.06 3.89
N TYR A 82 5.60 18.83 4.29
CA TYR A 82 4.25 18.33 4.50
C TYR A 82 3.93 17.98 5.97
N GLY A 83 4.92 17.96 6.85
CA GLY A 83 4.79 17.46 8.21
C GLY A 83 5.17 15.99 8.35
N HIS A 84 4.71 15.32 9.40
CA HIS A 84 5.07 13.95 9.71
C HIS A 84 4.80 13.00 8.53
N TYR A 85 5.70 12.01 8.30
CA TYR A 85 5.51 11.01 7.26
C TYR A 85 4.24 10.17 7.48
N SER A 86 3.67 9.66 6.41
CA SER A 86 2.45 8.86 6.44
C SER A 86 2.68 7.51 7.11
N VAL A 87 1.73 7.11 7.95
CA VAL A 87 1.69 5.79 8.59
C VAL A 87 0.45 5.03 8.15
N ALA A 88 0.52 3.71 8.17
CA ALA A 88 -0.57 2.85 7.70
C ALA A 88 -1.90 3.10 8.45
N GLY A 89 -1.83 3.43 9.74
CA GLY A 89 -3.00 3.74 10.56
C GLY A 89 -3.83 4.93 10.08
N GLU A 90 -3.24 5.86 9.32
CA GLU A 90 -3.96 7.00 8.72
C GLU A 90 -4.88 6.57 7.57
N PHE A 91 -4.65 5.41 6.97
CA PHE A 91 -5.30 4.94 5.75
C PHE A 91 -6.06 3.61 5.92
N VAL A 92 -6.35 3.19 7.14
CA VAL A 92 -7.01 1.88 7.39
C VAL A 92 -8.39 1.76 6.72
N TYR A 93 -9.06 2.87 6.45
CA TYR A 93 -10.33 2.91 5.74
C TYR A 93 -10.19 3.05 4.22
N ASP A 94 -8.97 3.28 3.73
CA ASP A 94 -8.66 3.32 2.30
C ASP A 94 -8.30 1.92 1.81
N ARG A 95 -9.05 1.41 0.85
CA ARG A 95 -8.83 0.09 0.29
C ARG A 95 -8.95 0.11 -1.24
N PRO A 96 -7.83 0.03 -1.95
CA PRO A 96 -6.42 0.01 -1.48
C PRO A 96 -5.91 1.37 -1.03
N PHE A 97 -4.73 1.39 -0.39
CA PHE A 97 -3.97 2.62 -0.16
C PHE A 97 -3.56 3.23 -1.50
N LEU A 98 -3.69 4.55 -1.62
CA LEU A 98 -3.32 5.27 -2.84
C LEU A 98 -1.88 5.80 -2.77
N TRP A 99 -0.99 4.95 -2.32
CA TRP A 99 0.43 5.21 -2.23
C TRP A 99 1.11 4.90 -3.56
N GLY A 100 2.03 5.77 -3.96
CA GLY A 100 2.82 5.55 -5.15
C GLY A 100 4.18 6.20 -5.06
N SER A 101 5.12 5.72 -5.87
CA SER A 101 6.48 6.25 -5.91
C SER A 101 6.65 7.32 -6.97
N LYS A 102 5.79 7.40 -7.97
CA LYS A 102 5.84 8.40 -9.02
C LYS A 102 5.06 9.65 -8.61
N ARG A 103 5.71 10.80 -8.72
CA ARG A 103 5.18 12.09 -8.31
C ARG A 103 5.48 13.15 -9.36
N THR A 104 4.57 13.32 -10.28
CA THR A 104 4.64 14.39 -11.27
C THR A 104 4.25 15.74 -10.66
N GLY A 105 3.44 15.72 -9.62
CA GLY A 105 3.01 16.87 -8.85
C GLY A 105 3.10 16.66 -7.33
N PRO A 106 2.54 17.58 -6.53
CA PRO A 106 2.60 17.50 -5.08
C PRO A 106 1.89 16.26 -4.54
N ASP A 107 2.34 15.78 -3.38
CA ASP A 107 1.63 14.77 -2.61
C ASP A 107 0.32 15.34 -2.08
N LEU A 108 -0.78 14.61 -2.21
CA LEU A 108 -2.11 15.11 -1.84
C LEU A 108 -2.51 14.78 -0.40
N ALA A 109 -1.74 13.94 0.31
CA ALA A 109 -2.09 13.56 1.70
C ALA A 109 -2.18 14.77 2.63
N ARG A 110 -1.29 15.74 2.48
CA ARG A 110 -1.27 16.98 3.26
C ARG A 110 -0.89 18.17 2.40
N VAL A 111 -1.46 18.24 1.21
CA VAL A 111 -1.13 19.28 0.22
C VAL A 111 -1.40 20.70 0.76
N GLY A 112 -2.38 20.89 1.61
CA GLY A 112 -2.65 22.16 2.27
C GLY A 112 -1.51 22.68 3.14
N GLY A 113 -0.72 21.80 3.73
CA GLY A 113 0.45 22.17 4.52
C GLY A 113 1.67 22.58 3.69
N ARG A 114 1.68 22.24 2.39
CA ARG A 114 2.75 22.62 1.46
C ARG A 114 2.67 24.09 1.01
N TYR A 115 1.47 24.57 0.84
CA TYR A 115 1.14 25.92 0.38
C TYR A 115 0.55 26.75 1.53
#